data_79c3a87c8b205916680c70f2aa556935
#
_entry.id   79c3a87c8b205916680c70f2aa556935
#
_cell.length_a   1.000
_cell.length_b   1.000
_cell.length_c   1.000
_cell.angle_alpha   90.00
_cell.angle_beta   90.00
_cell.angle_gamma   90.00
#
_symmetry.space_group_name_H-M   'P 1'
#
loop_
_entity.id
_entity.type
_entity.pdbx_description
1 polymer ?
#
loop_
_entity_poly.entity_id
_entity_poly.type
_entity_poly.pdbx_seq_one_letter_code
_entity_poly.pdbx_strand_id
1 'polypeptide(L)'
;CPFGLNIAMAENACENGVEFKFDTEVKELKKTEDIWEVHTNQGVFKTKYVVNAAGVYADKFHNMVSEKKIHITPRRGDYCLLDKTAGGHVKRTIFALPNEFGKGILVSPTAHGNLLLGPTAIDIEEKEGTNTTREGLDQVLTKAGQNVKNIPMRQVITSFAGLRAHEDGHEFIVEELEDAKGFIDCAGIESPGLTSSPAIGEMVAGILKEKLHLEEKENFIATRKGILDPNTLSKEERVKLIKEKPAYGNIICRCEMITEGEIIDAIHRPLGAKSLDGVKRRTRAGMGRCQAGFCSPRTMEILARELEIPMSEITKSGGKSRIIVGVNKEDI
;
A
#
# COMPACT_ATOMS: atom_id res chain seq x y z
N CYS A 1 -1.59 7.22 -8.11
CA CYS A 1 -1.04 7.03 -6.75
C CYS A 1 -1.35 5.61 -6.27
N PRO A 2 -0.35 4.74 -6.00
CA PRO A 2 -0.58 3.35 -5.61
C PRO A 2 -1.36 3.22 -4.28
N PHE A 3 -1.05 4.06 -3.29
CA PHE A 3 -1.80 4.07 -2.03
C PHE A 3 -3.26 4.46 -2.24
N GLY A 4 -3.50 5.51 -3.04
CA GLY A 4 -4.86 5.98 -3.34
C GLY A 4 -5.70 4.91 -4.04
N LEU A 5 -5.14 4.21 -5.02
CA LEU A 5 -5.84 3.13 -5.72
C LEU A 5 -6.21 1.98 -4.76
N ASN A 6 -5.21 1.44 -4.04
CA ASN A 6 -5.42 0.32 -3.13
C ASN A 6 -6.44 0.65 -2.02
N ILE A 7 -6.30 1.82 -1.38
CA ILE A 7 -7.21 2.25 -0.31
C ILE A 7 -8.63 2.47 -0.88
N ALA A 8 -8.75 3.08 -2.07
CA ALA A 8 -10.05 3.32 -2.69
C ALA A 8 -10.81 2.02 -3.00
N MET A 9 -10.11 1.01 -3.52
CA MET A 9 -10.70 -0.30 -3.79
C MET A 9 -11.16 -0.99 -2.50
N ALA A 10 -10.33 -0.95 -1.45
CA ALA A 10 -10.67 -1.53 -0.15
C ALA A 10 -11.85 -0.81 0.52
N GLU A 11 -11.87 0.53 0.53
CA GLU A 11 -12.98 1.32 1.07
C GLU A 11 -14.28 1.03 0.30
N ASN A 12 -14.24 0.98 -1.04
CA ASN A 12 -15.42 0.65 -1.84
C ASN A 12 -15.92 -0.79 -1.58
N ALA A 13 -15.01 -1.74 -1.43
CA ALA A 13 -15.38 -3.11 -1.05
C ALA A 13 -16.07 -3.15 0.33
N CYS A 14 -15.54 -2.39 1.32
CA CYS A 14 -16.13 -2.27 2.66
C CYS A 14 -17.55 -1.67 2.59
N GLU A 15 -17.76 -0.61 1.83
CA GLU A 15 -19.07 0.02 1.59
C GLU A 15 -20.08 -0.98 0.97
N ASN A 16 -19.59 -1.95 0.24
CA ASN A 16 -20.39 -3.02 -0.37
C ASN A 16 -20.50 -4.28 0.52
N GLY A 17 -20.07 -4.21 1.78
CA GLY A 17 -20.28 -5.27 2.79
C GLY A 17 -19.16 -6.30 2.89
N VAL A 18 -17.99 -6.04 2.31
CA VAL A 18 -16.80 -6.88 2.53
C VAL A 18 -16.27 -6.61 3.94
N GLU A 19 -16.09 -7.68 4.71
CA GLU A 19 -15.48 -7.61 6.04
C GLU A 19 -13.96 -7.73 5.95
N PHE A 20 -13.25 -6.80 6.61
CA PHE A 20 -11.81 -6.81 6.73
C PHE A 20 -11.39 -7.25 8.14
N LYS A 21 -10.60 -8.30 8.23
CA LYS A 21 -10.03 -8.80 9.49
C LYS A 21 -8.54 -8.45 9.52
N PHE A 22 -8.21 -7.28 10.10
CA PHE A 22 -6.82 -6.86 10.29
C PHE A 22 -6.17 -7.64 11.43
N ASP A 23 -4.83 -7.66 11.46
CA ASP A 23 -4.02 -8.38 12.44
C ASP A 23 -4.41 -9.88 12.56
N THR A 24 -4.91 -10.44 11.45
CA THR A 24 -5.40 -11.81 11.34
C THR A 24 -4.50 -12.60 10.40
N GLU A 25 -3.60 -13.39 10.99
CA GLU A 25 -2.65 -14.22 10.26
C GLU A 25 -3.24 -15.60 10.00
N VAL A 26 -3.30 -16.02 8.75
CA VAL A 26 -3.65 -17.38 8.37
C VAL A 26 -2.47 -18.30 8.69
N LYS A 27 -2.73 -19.35 9.46
CA LYS A 27 -1.74 -20.34 9.91
C LYS A 27 -1.81 -21.61 9.10
N GLU A 28 -3.01 -22.10 8.84
CA GLU A 28 -3.26 -23.37 8.21
C GLU A 28 -4.57 -23.33 7.40
N LEU A 29 -4.63 -24.10 6.35
CA LEU A 29 -5.82 -24.31 5.52
C LEU A 29 -6.15 -25.80 5.52
N LYS A 30 -7.39 -26.14 5.84
CA LYS A 30 -7.90 -27.52 5.78
C LYS A 30 -9.17 -27.56 4.96
N LYS A 31 -9.31 -28.60 4.16
CA LYS A 31 -10.55 -28.87 3.45
C LYS A 31 -11.25 -30.06 4.07
N THR A 32 -12.51 -29.86 4.43
CA THR A 32 -13.39 -30.92 4.96
C THR A 32 -14.61 -30.96 4.06
N GLU A 33 -14.75 -32.02 3.27
CA GLU A 33 -15.77 -32.15 2.22
C GLU A 33 -15.69 -30.96 1.22
N ASP A 34 -16.72 -30.11 1.17
CA ASP A 34 -16.81 -28.95 0.28
C ASP A 34 -16.54 -27.61 0.96
N ILE A 35 -16.05 -27.63 2.21
CA ILE A 35 -15.82 -26.45 3.03
C ILE A 35 -14.35 -26.32 3.38
N TRP A 36 -13.79 -25.13 3.19
CA TRP A 36 -12.48 -24.76 3.68
C TRP A 36 -12.57 -24.25 5.11
N GLU A 37 -11.69 -24.72 5.96
CA GLU A 37 -11.40 -24.17 7.29
C GLU A 37 -10.10 -23.36 7.23
N VAL A 38 -10.22 -22.06 7.43
CA VAL A 38 -9.11 -21.12 7.46
C VAL A 38 -8.73 -20.88 8.92
N HIS A 39 -7.68 -21.53 9.40
CA HIS A 39 -7.18 -21.39 10.75
C HIS A 39 -6.31 -20.18 10.90
N THR A 40 -6.63 -19.30 11.83
CA THR A 40 -5.93 -18.03 12.06
C THR A 40 -5.52 -17.86 13.53
N ASN A 41 -4.73 -16.82 13.83
CA ASN A 41 -4.43 -16.41 15.19
C ASN A 41 -5.66 -15.85 15.95
N GLN A 42 -6.79 -15.60 15.26
CA GLN A 42 -8.02 -15.06 15.85
C GLN A 42 -9.21 -16.02 15.75
N GLY A 43 -8.97 -17.29 15.42
CA GLY A 43 -10.02 -18.31 15.30
C GLY A 43 -10.05 -18.98 13.94
N VAL A 44 -11.12 -19.74 13.70
CA VAL A 44 -11.31 -20.53 12.48
C VAL A 44 -12.48 -19.95 11.69
N PHE A 45 -12.26 -19.65 10.43
CA PHE A 45 -13.30 -19.21 9.50
C PHE A 45 -13.64 -20.34 8.54
N LYS A 46 -14.93 -20.53 8.24
CA LYS A 46 -15.40 -21.52 7.27
C LYS A 46 -15.89 -20.83 6.01
N THR A 47 -15.49 -21.36 4.85
CA THR A 47 -15.84 -20.79 3.55
C THR A 47 -15.90 -21.87 2.46
N LYS A 48 -16.67 -21.62 1.41
CA LYS A 48 -16.69 -22.48 0.23
C LYS A 48 -15.47 -22.25 -0.67
N TYR A 49 -14.96 -21.03 -0.74
CA TYR A 49 -13.83 -20.65 -1.59
C TYR A 49 -12.81 -19.84 -0.81
N VAL A 50 -11.55 -20.09 -1.11
CA VAL A 50 -10.41 -19.32 -0.64
C VAL A 50 -9.73 -18.69 -1.86
N VAL A 51 -9.44 -17.40 -1.82
CA VAL A 51 -8.59 -16.72 -2.81
C VAL A 51 -7.27 -16.38 -2.17
N ASN A 52 -6.20 -16.98 -2.66
CA ASN A 52 -4.85 -16.76 -2.18
C ASN A 52 -4.22 -15.57 -2.92
N ALA A 53 -4.25 -14.41 -2.30
CA ALA A 53 -3.60 -13.19 -2.81
C ALA A 53 -2.48 -12.71 -1.84
N ALA A 54 -1.71 -13.66 -1.30
CA ALA A 54 -0.76 -13.43 -0.22
C ALA A 54 0.61 -12.85 -0.68
N GLY A 55 0.74 -12.40 -1.93
CA GLY A 55 1.95 -11.77 -2.46
C GLY A 55 3.17 -12.69 -2.36
N VAL A 56 4.24 -12.24 -1.71
CA VAL A 56 5.47 -13.04 -1.54
C VAL A 56 5.27 -14.32 -0.71
N TYR A 57 4.14 -14.46 -0.05
CA TYR A 57 3.77 -15.65 0.72
C TYR A 57 2.75 -16.56 0.01
N ALA A 58 2.38 -16.28 -1.24
CA ALA A 58 1.37 -17.05 -1.94
C ALA A 58 1.79 -18.52 -2.14
N ASP A 59 3.08 -18.78 -2.35
CA ASP A 59 3.65 -20.12 -2.41
C ASP A 59 3.45 -20.94 -1.12
N LYS A 60 3.51 -20.28 0.03
CA LYS A 60 3.27 -20.94 1.33
C LYS A 60 1.87 -21.56 1.40
N PHE A 61 0.85 -20.80 0.96
CA PHE A 61 -0.53 -21.26 1.01
C PHE A 61 -0.87 -22.21 -0.13
N HIS A 62 -0.37 -21.96 -1.34
CA HIS A 62 -0.45 -22.90 -2.45
C HIS A 62 0.11 -24.28 -2.04
N ASN A 63 1.32 -24.28 -1.50
CA ASN A 63 2.03 -25.49 -1.13
C ASN A 63 1.42 -26.24 0.06
N MET A 64 0.50 -25.62 0.82
CA MET A 64 -0.29 -26.33 1.85
C MET A 64 -1.37 -27.22 1.25
N VAL A 65 -1.92 -26.86 0.09
CA VAL A 65 -3.16 -27.44 -0.42
C VAL A 65 -2.99 -28.19 -1.75
N SER A 66 -1.95 -27.92 -2.53
CA SER A 66 -1.66 -28.54 -3.82
C SER A 66 -0.50 -29.54 -3.73
N GLU A 67 -0.56 -30.59 -4.55
CA GLU A 67 0.58 -31.49 -4.75
C GLU A 67 1.67 -30.87 -5.63
N LYS A 68 1.27 -30.09 -6.65
CA LYS A 68 2.17 -29.32 -7.50
C LYS A 68 2.71 -28.12 -6.71
N LYS A 69 4.01 -28.07 -6.50
CA LYS A 69 4.61 -26.97 -5.70
C LYS A 69 5.05 -25.83 -6.59
N ILE A 70 4.89 -24.62 -6.08
CA ILE A 70 5.45 -23.38 -6.66
C ILE A 70 6.44 -22.77 -5.69
N HIS A 71 7.32 -21.92 -6.19
CA HIS A 71 8.29 -21.20 -5.38
C HIS A 71 8.30 -19.72 -5.76
N ILE A 72 8.25 -18.85 -4.75
CA ILE A 72 8.29 -17.40 -4.92
C ILE A 72 9.54 -16.86 -4.26
N THR A 73 10.41 -16.29 -5.09
CA THR A 73 11.60 -15.55 -4.67
C THR A 73 11.24 -14.06 -4.52
N PRO A 74 11.41 -13.47 -3.33
CA PRO A 74 11.24 -12.04 -3.17
C PRO A 74 12.24 -11.26 -4.01
N ARG A 75 11.77 -10.47 -4.96
CA ARG A 75 12.63 -9.60 -5.78
C ARG A 75 12.54 -8.17 -5.27
N ARG A 76 13.58 -7.73 -4.54
CA ARG A 76 13.63 -6.41 -3.93
C ARG A 76 13.92 -5.32 -4.96
N GLY A 77 13.16 -4.24 -4.85
CA GLY A 77 13.38 -3.00 -5.59
C GLY A 77 13.64 -1.84 -4.64
N ASP A 78 14.85 -1.29 -4.67
CA ASP A 78 15.23 -0.08 -3.93
C ASP A 78 14.90 1.16 -4.73
N TYR A 79 14.45 2.22 -4.06
CA TYR A 79 14.05 3.48 -4.65
C TYR A 79 14.62 4.69 -3.90
N CYS A 80 14.87 5.76 -4.65
CA CYS A 80 15.10 7.10 -4.12
C CYS A 80 13.98 8.04 -4.57
N LEU A 81 13.35 8.75 -3.63
CA LEU A 81 12.36 9.77 -3.92
C LEU A 81 12.96 11.16 -3.71
N LEU A 82 12.84 12.02 -4.70
CA LEU A 82 13.30 13.40 -4.65
C LEU A 82 12.15 14.36 -4.35
N ASP A 83 12.50 15.51 -3.81
CA ASP A 83 11.57 16.60 -3.52
C ASP A 83 10.77 17.05 -4.75
N LYS A 84 9.61 17.69 -4.55
CA LYS A 84 8.78 18.25 -5.61
C LYS A 84 9.50 19.29 -6.48
N THR A 85 10.51 19.96 -5.93
CA THR A 85 11.34 20.89 -6.73
C THR A 85 12.13 20.20 -7.84
N ALA A 86 12.37 18.89 -7.73
CA ALA A 86 12.94 18.05 -8.79
C ALA A 86 11.88 17.44 -9.74
N GLY A 87 10.61 17.55 -9.42
CA GLY A 87 9.54 16.83 -10.11
C GLY A 87 9.37 17.19 -11.59
N GLY A 88 9.73 18.42 -11.97
CA GLY A 88 9.70 18.88 -13.35
C GLY A 88 10.90 18.46 -14.22
N HIS A 89 11.85 17.70 -13.66
CA HIS A 89 13.08 17.31 -14.36
C HIS A 89 12.83 16.43 -15.59
N VAL A 90 11.84 15.54 -15.51
CA VAL A 90 11.34 14.77 -16.65
C VAL A 90 9.81 14.85 -16.73
N LYS A 91 9.26 14.83 -17.95
CA LYS A 91 7.80 14.88 -18.18
C LYS A 91 7.15 13.50 -18.34
N ARG A 92 7.94 12.48 -18.55
CA ARG A 92 7.54 11.06 -18.77
C ARG A 92 8.52 10.16 -18.06
N THR A 93 8.12 8.93 -17.80
CA THR A 93 9.04 7.90 -17.33
C THR A 93 10.11 7.64 -18.39
N ILE A 94 11.37 7.74 -18.00
CA ILE A 94 12.55 7.45 -18.83
C ILE A 94 13.19 6.17 -18.32
N PHE A 95 13.51 5.26 -19.22
CA PHE A 95 14.26 4.04 -18.96
C PHE A 95 15.12 3.64 -20.16
N ALA A 96 16.17 2.87 -19.92
CA ALA A 96 17.01 2.36 -20.99
C ALA A 96 16.27 1.29 -21.80
N LEU A 97 16.81 0.93 -22.95
CA LEU A 97 16.32 -0.23 -23.69
C LEU A 97 16.41 -1.47 -22.78
N PRO A 98 15.35 -2.29 -22.72
CA PRO A 98 15.37 -3.52 -21.94
C PRO A 98 16.50 -4.45 -22.39
N ASN A 99 17.12 -5.14 -21.44
CA ASN A 99 18.10 -6.20 -21.68
C ASN A 99 17.67 -7.46 -20.92
N GLU A 100 18.52 -8.46 -20.89
CA GLU A 100 18.29 -9.72 -20.14
C GLU A 100 17.95 -9.54 -18.65
N PHE A 101 18.37 -8.41 -18.04
CA PHE A 101 18.03 -8.04 -16.65
C PHE A 101 16.79 -7.14 -16.53
N GLY A 102 16.01 -6.97 -17.62
CA GLY A 102 14.78 -6.20 -17.66
C GLY A 102 14.96 -4.73 -18.03
N LYS A 103 14.04 -3.87 -17.54
CA LYS A 103 13.95 -2.44 -17.94
C LYS A 103 14.97 -1.53 -17.26
N GLY A 104 15.74 -2.05 -16.29
CA GLY A 104 16.72 -1.28 -15.53
C GLY A 104 16.09 -0.23 -14.60
N ILE A 105 16.88 0.76 -14.20
CA ILE A 105 16.45 1.85 -13.32
C ILE A 105 15.65 2.89 -14.11
N LEU A 106 14.49 3.24 -13.61
CA LEU A 106 13.62 4.24 -14.19
C LEU A 106 13.82 5.61 -13.52
N VAL A 107 13.59 6.67 -14.28
CA VAL A 107 13.46 8.05 -13.79
C VAL A 107 12.03 8.49 -14.10
N SER A 108 11.20 8.63 -13.09
CA SER A 108 9.75 8.81 -13.25
C SER A 108 9.21 10.01 -12.50
N PRO A 109 8.41 10.89 -13.13
CA PRO A 109 7.61 11.86 -12.40
C PRO A 109 6.51 11.12 -11.63
N THR A 110 6.18 11.59 -10.43
CA THR A 110 5.08 11.02 -9.65
C THR A 110 3.79 11.81 -9.80
N ALA A 111 2.65 11.20 -9.49
CA ALA A 111 1.34 11.84 -9.52
C ALA A 111 1.25 13.10 -8.62
N HIS A 112 2.09 13.20 -7.61
CA HIS A 112 2.10 14.31 -6.65
C HIS A 112 3.28 15.27 -6.85
N GLY A 113 3.95 15.20 -7.98
CA GLY A 113 4.98 16.16 -8.38
C GLY A 113 6.38 15.90 -7.83
N ASN A 114 6.65 14.72 -7.29
CA ASN A 114 8.01 14.29 -6.92
C ASN A 114 8.71 13.64 -8.13
N LEU A 115 10.02 13.42 -8.03
CA LEU A 115 10.79 12.58 -8.95
C LEU A 115 11.18 11.29 -8.25
N LEU A 116 10.93 10.16 -8.88
CA LEU A 116 11.22 8.82 -8.37
C LEU A 116 12.30 8.16 -9.21
N LEU A 117 13.35 7.65 -8.57
CA LEU A 117 14.41 6.87 -9.18
C LEU A 117 14.33 5.43 -8.68
N GLY A 118 14.44 4.47 -9.57
CA GLY A 118 14.34 3.05 -9.24
C GLY A 118 13.31 2.33 -10.13
N PRO A 119 13.07 1.04 -9.87
CA PRO A 119 13.66 0.21 -8.83
C PRO A 119 14.95 -0.49 -9.23
N THR A 120 15.66 -1.05 -8.26
CA THR A 120 16.56 -2.19 -8.48
C THR A 120 15.76 -3.47 -8.72
N ALA A 121 16.44 -4.57 -9.06
CA ALA A 121 15.86 -5.91 -9.16
C ALA A 121 16.87 -6.90 -8.57
N ILE A 122 16.75 -7.18 -7.29
CA ILE A 122 17.69 -7.99 -6.51
C ILE A 122 16.90 -9.11 -5.84
N ASP A 123 17.19 -10.35 -6.22
CA ASP A 123 16.59 -11.51 -5.59
C ASP A 123 17.19 -11.71 -4.20
N ILE A 124 16.33 -11.95 -3.21
CA ILE A 124 16.70 -12.18 -1.83
C ILE A 124 15.92 -13.37 -1.28
N GLU A 125 16.42 -13.95 -0.18
CA GLU A 125 15.75 -15.10 0.45
C GLU A 125 14.67 -14.65 1.44
N GLU A 126 14.88 -13.50 2.09
CA GLU A 126 14.00 -13.06 3.16
C GLU A 126 12.73 -12.37 2.64
N LYS A 127 11.57 -12.96 2.92
CA LYS A 127 10.24 -12.45 2.53
C LYS A 127 9.81 -11.18 3.27
N GLU A 128 10.56 -10.75 4.30
CA GLU A 128 10.37 -9.49 5.03
C GLU A 128 11.45 -8.43 4.71
N GLY A 129 12.38 -8.73 3.81
CA GLY A 129 13.57 -7.94 3.50
C GLY A 129 13.29 -6.61 2.78
N THR A 130 12.49 -5.71 3.41
CA THR A 130 12.12 -4.39 2.85
C THR A 130 13.09 -3.26 3.24
N ASN A 131 14.22 -3.57 3.85
CA ASN A 131 15.27 -2.60 4.13
C ASN A 131 16.00 -2.21 2.84
N THR A 132 16.35 -0.94 2.69
CA THR A 132 17.25 -0.49 1.64
C THR A 132 18.70 -0.87 1.99
N THR A 133 19.53 -1.06 0.96
CA THR A 133 20.96 -1.30 1.12
C THR A 133 21.77 -0.20 0.44
N ARG A 134 23.00 0.01 0.91
CA ARG A 134 23.91 0.96 0.30
C ARG A 134 24.14 0.63 -1.17
N GLU A 135 24.42 -0.64 -1.45
CA GLU A 135 24.67 -1.15 -2.80
C GLU A 135 23.48 -0.91 -3.72
N GLY A 136 22.27 -1.19 -3.22
CA GLY A 136 21.03 -0.96 -3.98
C GLY A 136 20.80 0.53 -4.29
N LEU A 137 21.00 1.40 -3.30
CA LEU A 137 20.86 2.86 -3.48
C LEU A 137 21.95 3.43 -4.41
N ASP A 138 23.20 2.99 -4.27
CA ASP A 138 24.29 3.40 -5.15
C ASP A 138 24.02 2.97 -6.61
N GLN A 139 23.46 1.77 -6.80
CA GLN A 139 23.01 1.31 -8.12
C GLN A 139 21.89 2.18 -8.69
N VAL A 140 20.89 2.55 -7.88
CA VAL A 140 19.79 3.43 -8.30
C VAL A 140 20.35 4.77 -8.79
N LEU A 141 21.18 5.43 -7.99
CA LEU A 141 21.70 6.76 -8.30
C LEU A 141 22.63 6.75 -9.54
N THR A 142 23.51 5.74 -9.63
CA THR A 142 24.46 5.62 -10.74
C THR A 142 23.74 5.37 -12.07
N LYS A 143 22.84 4.37 -12.10
CA LYS A 143 22.14 4.01 -13.34
C LYS A 143 21.10 5.06 -13.76
N ALA A 144 20.44 5.73 -12.80
CA ALA A 144 19.56 6.86 -13.11
C ALA A 144 20.33 7.99 -13.81
N GLY A 145 21.55 8.30 -13.32
CA GLY A 145 22.42 9.32 -13.91
C GLY A 145 22.93 8.97 -15.33
N GLN A 146 22.96 7.69 -15.69
CA GLN A 146 23.27 7.25 -17.06
C GLN A 146 22.08 7.49 -18.00
N ASN A 147 20.84 7.32 -17.52
CA ASN A 147 19.64 7.50 -18.32
C ASN A 147 19.26 8.98 -18.51
N VAL A 148 19.47 9.79 -17.49
CA VAL A 148 19.08 11.22 -17.46
C VAL A 148 20.20 12.04 -16.84
N LYS A 149 20.65 13.08 -17.55
CA LYS A 149 21.72 13.96 -17.08
C LYS A 149 21.23 14.94 -16.02
N ASN A 150 22.14 15.39 -15.16
CA ASN A 150 21.93 16.47 -14.21
C ASN A 150 20.77 16.27 -13.22
N ILE A 151 20.46 15.02 -12.86
CA ILE A 151 19.47 14.76 -11.82
C ILE A 151 19.94 15.39 -10.50
N PRO A 152 19.11 16.20 -9.81
CA PRO A 152 19.51 16.90 -8.59
C PRO A 152 19.55 15.96 -7.39
N MET A 153 20.53 15.06 -7.31
CA MET A 153 20.66 14.00 -6.29
C MET A 153 20.62 14.50 -4.85
N ARG A 154 21.03 15.76 -4.61
CA ARG A 154 20.94 16.38 -3.26
C ARG A 154 19.51 16.64 -2.80
N GLN A 155 18.53 16.48 -3.67
CA GLN A 155 17.11 16.65 -3.36
C GLN A 155 16.42 15.32 -3.00
N VAL A 156 17.17 14.23 -2.80
CA VAL A 156 16.61 12.99 -2.24
C VAL A 156 16.09 13.30 -0.82
N ILE A 157 14.81 13.03 -0.61
CA ILE A 157 14.13 13.26 0.67
C ILE A 157 13.91 11.96 1.45
N THR A 158 13.83 10.83 0.74
CA THR A 158 13.69 9.50 1.36
C THR A 158 14.10 8.40 0.40
N SER A 159 14.38 7.24 0.95
CA SER A 159 14.54 5.98 0.22
C SER A 159 13.64 4.90 0.82
N PHE A 160 13.28 3.92 0.03
CA PHE A 160 12.49 2.78 0.47
C PHE A 160 12.73 1.60 -0.44
N ALA A 161 12.36 0.41 0.02
CA ALA A 161 12.37 -0.80 -0.79
C ALA A 161 11.02 -1.52 -0.69
N GLY A 162 10.73 -2.33 -1.69
CA GLY A 162 9.57 -3.20 -1.73
C GLY A 162 9.90 -4.52 -2.42
N LEU A 163 9.09 -5.54 -2.16
CA LEU A 163 9.28 -6.87 -2.68
C LEU A 163 8.25 -7.18 -3.77
N ARG A 164 8.71 -7.77 -4.87
CA ARG A 164 7.88 -8.38 -5.89
C ARG A 164 7.84 -9.88 -5.67
N ALA A 165 6.68 -10.48 -5.88
CA ALA A 165 6.46 -11.91 -5.75
C ALA A 165 6.88 -12.61 -7.05
N HIS A 166 8.20 -12.77 -7.27
CA HIS A 166 8.74 -13.39 -8.46
C HIS A 166 8.60 -14.92 -8.37
N GLU A 167 7.82 -15.50 -9.26
CA GLU A 167 7.62 -16.95 -9.37
C GLU A 167 8.56 -17.51 -10.45
N ASP A 168 9.08 -18.72 -10.25
CA ASP A 168 10.12 -19.33 -11.10
C ASP A 168 9.69 -19.49 -12.57
N GLY A 169 8.39 -19.68 -12.85
CA GLY A 169 7.82 -19.75 -14.19
C GLY A 169 7.67 -18.39 -14.90
N HIS A 170 7.91 -17.28 -14.20
CA HIS A 170 7.76 -15.90 -14.69
C HIS A 170 6.36 -15.51 -15.18
N GLU A 171 5.32 -16.20 -14.73
CA GLU A 171 3.95 -15.95 -15.13
C GLU A 171 3.04 -15.63 -13.92
N PHE A 172 1.95 -14.92 -14.17
CA PHE A 172 0.91 -14.73 -13.17
C PHE A 172 0.04 -15.98 -13.13
N ILE A 173 -0.12 -16.55 -11.94
CA ILE A 173 -0.99 -17.70 -11.69
C ILE A 173 -2.32 -17.15 -11.18
N VAL A 174 -3.39 -17.19 -12.01
CA VAL A 174 -4.73 -16.71 -11.66
C VAL A 174 -5.73 -17.78 -12.08
N GLU A 175 -5.90 -18.81 -11.25
CA GLU A 175 -6.71 -19.97 -11.57
C GLU A 175 -7.23 -20.71 -10.33
N GLU A 176 -8.32 -21.47 -10.46
CA GLU A 176 -8.72 -22.46 -9.47
C GLU A 176 -7.86 -23.72 -9.64
N LEU A 177 -7.27 -24.20 -8.54
CA LEU A 177 -6.40 -25.37 -8.56
C LEU A 177 -7.20 -26.64 -8.90
N GLU A 178 -6.65 -27.49 -9.77
CA GLU A 178 -7.28 -28.73 -10.20
C GLU A 178 -7.37 -29.76 -9.06
N ASP A 179 -6.34 -29.85 -8.25
CA ASP A 179 -6.19 -30.77 -7.12
C ASP A 179 -6.69 -30.23 -5.78
N ALA A 180 -7.06 -28.93 -5.73
CA ALA A 180 -7.59 -28.26 -4.54
C ALA A 180 -8.83 -27.41 -4.86
N LYS A 181 -9.90 -28.05 -5.33
CA LYS A 181 -11.14 -27.34 -5.73
C LYS A 181 -11.66 -26.41 -4.63
N GLY A 182 -12.10 -25.22 -5.03
CA GLY A 182 -12.49 -24.15 -4.12
C GLY A 182 -11.32 -23.30 -3.61
N PHE A 183 -10.09 -23.56 -4.09
CA PHE A 183 -8.93 -22.72 -3.83
C PHE A 183 -8.49 -22.05 -5.15
N ILE A 184 -8.48 -20.72 -5.16
CA ILE A 184 -8.09 -19.89 -6.31
C ILE A 184 -6.79 -19.20 -5.98
N ASP A 185 -5.77 -19.38 -6.81
CA ASP A 185 -4.53 -18.63 -6.68
C ASP A 185 -4.60 -17.27 -7.38
N CYS A 186 -3.94 -16.29 -6.77
CA CYS A 186 -3.44 -15.07 -7.35
C CYS A 186 -1.96 -14.96 -6.95
N ALA A 187 -1.13 -15.84 -7.48
CA ALA A 187 0.27 -16.01 -7.12
C ALA A 187 1.21 -15.53 -8.23
N GLY A 188 2.50 -15.31 -7.91
CA GLY A 188 3.50 -14.85 -8.88
C GLY A 188 3.23 -13.46 -9.46
N ILE A 189 2.35 -12.67 -8.82
CA ILE A 189 1.94 -11.37 -9.34
C ILE A 189 2.99 -10.32 -8.96
N GLU A 190 3.95 -10.13 -9.85
CA GLU A 190 4.95 -9.08 -9.75
C GLU A 190 4.56 -7.83 -10.60
N SER A 191 5.51 -7.10 -11.17
CA SER A 191 5.21 -5.95 -12.05
C SER A 191 4.69 -6.44 -13.42
N PRO A 192 3.55 -5.89 -13.90
CA PRO A 192 2.78 -4.71 -13.46
C PRO A 192 1.54 -5.02 -12.59
N GLY A 193 1.62 -5.88 -11.61
CA GLY A 193 0.50 -6.42 -10.83
C GLY A 193 -0.48 -5.39 -10.30
N LEU A 194 -0.02 -4.26 -9.75
CA LEU A 194 -0.95 -3.24 -9.24
C LEU A 194 -1.86 -2.64 -10.33
N THR A 195 -1.31 -2.37 -11.51
CA THR A 195 -2.11 -1.84 -12.63
C THR A 195 -3.00 -2.91 -13.26
N SER A 196 -2.62 -4.18 -13.14
CA SER A 196 -3.40 -5.33 -13.61
C SER A 196 -4.45 -5.80 -12.60
N SER A 197 -4.35 -5.36 -11.34
CA SER A 197 -5.21 -5.86 -10.25
C SER A 197 -6.72 -5.73 -10.50
N PRO A 198 -7.26 -4.69 -11.18
CA PRO A 198 -8.67 -4.65 -11.51
C PRO A 198 -9.09 -5.79 -12.46
N ALA A 199 -8.30 -6.05 -13.50
CA ALA A 199 -8.56 -7.14 -14.45
C ALA A 199 -8.40 -8.52 -13.78
N ILE A 200 -7.41 -8.69 -12.91
CA ILE A 200 -7.26 -9.92 -12.10
C ILE A 200 -8.47 -10.12 -11.20
N GLY A 201 -8.96 -9.06 -10.56
CA GLY A 201 -10.19 -9.11 -9.75
C GLY A 201 -11.42 -9.52 -10.56
N GLU A 202 -11.56 -9.01 -11.78
CA GLU A 202 -12.64 -9.43 -12.72
C GLU A 202 -12.51 -10.89 -13.11
N MET A 203 -11.31 -11.40 -13.39
CA MET A 203 -11.07 -12.82 -13.69
C MET A 203 -11.49 -13.71 -12.52
N VAL A 204 -11.07 -13.40 -11.30
CA VAL A 204 -11.43 -14.16 -10.09
C VAL A 204 -12.93 -14.10 -9.84
N ALA A 205 -13.54 -12.93 -9.97
CA ALA A 205 -14.99 -12.77 -9.83
C ALA A 205 -15.75 -13.59 -10.91
N GLY A 206 -15.23 -13.67 -12.12
CA GLY A 206 -15.76 -14.50 -13.20
C GLY A 206 -15.76 -16.00 -12.84
N ILE A 207 -14.64 -16.51 -12.34
CA ILE A 207 -14.51 -17.89 -11.84
C ILE A 207 -15.56 -18.17 -10.75
N LEU A 208 -15.66 -17.29 -9.76
CA LEU A 208 -16.61 -17.44 -8.65
C LEU A 208 -18.08 -17.34 -9.12
N LYS A 209 -18.39 -16.43 -10.03
CA LYS A 209 -19.73 -16.24 -10.58
C LYS A 209 -20.22 -17.50 -11.30
N GLU A 210 -19.35 -18.11 -12.11
CA GLU A 210 -19.66 -19.35 -12.82
C GLU A 210 -19.90 -20.52 -11.84
N LYS A 211 -19.03 -20.70 -10.85
CA LYS A 211 -19.07 -21.81 -9.91
C LYS A 211 -20.19 -21.72 -8.87
N LEU A 212 -20.49 -20.53 -8.41
CA LEU A 212 -21.46 -20.28 -7.33
C LEU A 212 -22.81 -19.76 -7.84
N HIS A 213 -22.96 -19.54 -9.16
CA HIS A 213 -24.15 -18.94 -9.75
C HIS A 213 -24.58 -17.65 -9.06
N LEU A 214 -23.58 -16.76 -8.83
CA LEU A 214 -23.80 -15.51 -8.11
C LEU A 214 -24.66 -14.54 -8.90
N GLU A 215 -25.62 -13.93 -8.23
CA GLU A 215 -26.44 -12.83 -8.77
C GLU A 215 -25.76 -11.48 -8.50
N GLU A 216 -26.10 -10.50 -9.33
CA GLU A 216 -25.64 -9.13 -9.13
C GLU A 216 -26.35 -8.49 -7.94
N LYS A 217 -25.59 -7.71 -7.16
CA LYS A 217 -26.10 -7.01 -5.99
C LYS A 217 -26.97 -5.83 -6.42
N GLU A 218 -28.27 -5.82 -6.07
CA GLU A 218 -29.22 -4.76 -6.45
C GLU A 218 -28.78 -3.35 -5.98
N ASN A 219 -28.24 -3.25 -4.77
CA ASN A 219 -27.83 -1.99 -4.15
C ASN A 219 -26.32 -1.81 -4.17
N PHE A 220 -25.66 -2.11 -5.31
CA PHE A 220 -24.22 -1.95 -5.45
C PHE A 220 -23.81 -0.48 -5.47
N ILE A 221 -22.88 -0.11 -4.60
CA ILE A 221 -22.28 1.22 -4.52
C ILE A 221 -21.05 1.27 -5.43
N ALA A 222 -21.21 1.81 -6.64
CA ALA A 222 -20.14 1.83 -7.64
C ALA A 222 -19.01 2.84 -7.31
N THR A 223 -19.29 3.88 -6.52
CA THR A 223 -18.34 4.96 -6.25
C THR A 223 -18.32 5.32 -4.78
N ARG A 224 -17.17 5.73 -4.28
CA ARG A 224 -16.99 6.26 -2.93
C ARG A 224 -16.60 7.75 -2.94
N LYS A 225 -16.90 8.49 -1.88
CA LYS A 225 -16.35 9.83 -1.67
C LYS A 225 -14.87 9.75 -1.32
N GLY A 226 -14.02 10.49 -2.04
CA GLY A 226 -12.65 10.76 -1.65
C GLY A 226 -12.56 11.70 -0.44
N ILE A 227 -11.37 11.81 0.16
CA ILE A 227 -11.07 12.90 1.09
C ILE A 227 -11.11 14.20 0.32
N LEU A 228 -11.81 15.20 0.87
CA LEU A 228 -11.90 16.52 0.24
C LEU A 228 -10.52 17.19 0.31
N ASP A 229 -9.96 17.55 -0.84
CA ASP A 229 -8.74 18.35 -0.92
C ASP A 229 -9.10 19.85 -1.05
N PRO A 230 -8.86 20.68 -0.01
CA PRO A 230 -9.17 22.10 -0.07
C PRO A 230 -8.39 22.86 -1.16
N ASN A 231 -7.28 22.31 -1.67
CA ASN A 231 -6.49 22.95 -2.71
C ASN A 231 -7.18 22.91 -4.08
N THR A 232 -8.16 22.04 -4.25
CA THR A 232 -8.96 21.94 -5.49
C THR A 232 -10.15 22.91 -5.51
N LEU A 233 -10.45 23.56 -4.38
CA LEU A 233 -11.58 24.47 -4.21
C LEU A 233 -11.21 25.92 -4.59
N SER A 234 -12.20 26.68 -5.06
CA SER A 234 -12.09 28.13 -5.17
C SER A 234 -11.92 28.78 -3.79
N LYS A 235 -11.53 30.05 -3.78
CA LYS A 235 -11.37 30.79 -2.52
C LYS A 235 -12.69 30.89 -1.74
N GLU A 236 -13.79 31.13 -2.43
CA GLU A 236 -15.14 31.26 -1.88
C GLU A 236 -15.62 29.93 -1.29
N GLU A 237 -15.46 28.84 -2.01
CA GLU A 237 -15.79 27.49 -1.54
C GLU A 237 -14.95 27.07 -0.30
N ARG A 238 -13.66 27.43 -0.31
CA ARG A 238 -12.79 27.17 0.85
C ARG A 238 -13.22 27.97 2.08
N VAL A 239 -13.58 29.24 1.91
CA VAL A 239 -14.12 30.07 3.00
C VAL A 239 -15.41 29.45 3.56
N LYS A 240 -16.30 28.98 2.69
CA LYS A 240 -17.54 28.30 3.10
C LYS A 240 -17.23 27.00 3.88
N LEU A 241 -16.34 26.17 3.33
CA LEU A 241 -15.90 24.93 3.99
C LEU A 241 -15.32 25.18 5.38
N ILE A 242 -14.47 26.19 5.55
CA ILE A 242 -13.86 26.52 6.84
C ILE A 242 -14.91 27.03 7.85
N LYS A 243 -15.92 27.77 7.38
CA LYS A 243 -17.04 28.19 8.26
C LYS A 243 -17.87 27.02 8.75
N GLU A 244 -18.13 26.02 7.88
CA GLU A 244 -18.90 24.83 8.21
C GLU A 244 -18.07 23.82 9.02
N LYS A 245 -16.79 23.68 8.69
CA LYS A 245 -15.85 22.72 9.29
C LYS A 245 -14.51 23.40 9.60
N PRO A 246 -14.38 24.04 10.78
CA PRO A 246 -13.20 24.86 11.13
C PRO A 246 -11.86 24.13 11.06
N ALA A 247 -11.84 22.79 11.25
CA ALA A 247 -10.64 21.98 11.14
C ALA A 247 -9.96 22.07 9.75
N TYR A 248 -10.70 22.38 8.69
CA TYR A 248 -10.13 22.61 7.36
C TYR A 248 -9.36 23.94 7.24
N GLY A 249 -9.47 24.84 8.22
CA GLY A 249 -8.68 26.07 8.31
C GLY A 249 -7.32 25.88 9.01
N ASN A 250 -7.08 24.75 9.65
CA ASN A 250 -5.88 24.49 10.42
C ASN A 250 -4.89 23.61 9.63
N ILE A 251 -3.79 24.20 9.15
CA ILE A 251 -2.77 23.46 8.38
C ILE A 251 -1.82 22.76 9.33
N ILE A 252 -1.80 21.44 9.28
CA ILE A 252 -0.94 20.55 10.08
C ILE A 252 0.36 20.23 9.36
N CYS A 253 0.30 19.76 8.12
CA CYS A 253 1.50 19.48 7.33
C CYS A 253 1.76 20.63 6.33
N ARG A 254 2.73 21.50 6.62
CA ARG A 254 3.06 22.64 5.76
C ARG A 254 3.75 22.25 4.45
N CYS A 255 4.51 21.15 4.43
CA CYS A 255 5.20 20.70 3.21
C CYS A 255 4.23 20.20 2.13
N GLU A 256 3.14 19.57 2.55
CA GLU A 256 2.11 19.01 1.66
C GLU A 256 0.78 19.79 1.73
N MET A 257 0.72 20.84 2.56
CA MET A 257 -0.46 21.71 2.76
C MET A 257 -1.70 20.94 3.23
N ILE A 258 -1.51 19.93 4.10
CA ILE A 258 -2.59 19.11 4.61
C ILE A 258 -3.19 19.72 5.88
N THR A 259 -4.52 19.82 5.90
CA THR A 259 -5.30 20.37 7.00
C THR A 259 -5.67 19.33 8.06
N GLU A 260 -6.05 19.78 9.23
CA GLU A 260 -6.62 18.93 10.29
C GLU A 260 -7.91 18.24 9.82
N GLY A 261 -8.75 18.94 9.05
CA GLY A 261 -9.99 18.38 8.50
C GLY A 261 -9.77 17.16 7.61
N GLU A 262 -8.72 17.18 6.76
CA GLU A 262 -8.35 16.02 5.95
C GLU A 262 -7.86 14.86 6.80
N ILE A 263 -7.12 15.13 7.88
CA ILE A 263 -6.64 14.09 8.81
C ILE A 263 -7.80 13.46 9.55
N ILE A 264 -8.74 14.26 10.05
CA ILE A 264 -9.97 13.78 10.73
C ILE A 264 -10.79 12.91 9.76
N ASP A 265 -11.00 13.35 8.52
CA ASP A 265 -11.70 12.55 7.52
C ASP A 265 -10.96 11.22 7.26
N ALA A 266 -9.63 11.24 7.16
CA ALA A 266 -8.84 10.02 6.98
C ALA A 266 -8.98 9.01 8.14
N ILE A 267 -9.26 9.48 9.36
CA ILE A 267 -9.44 8.63 10.55
C ILE A 267 -10.85 8.02 10.59
N HIS A 268 -11.88 8.80 10.27
CA HIS A 268 -13.28 8.38 10.43
C HIS A 268 -13.93 7.72 9.22
N ARG A 269 -13.20 7.56 8.11
CA ARG A 269 -13.70 6.86 6.92
C ARG A 269 -13.78 5.34 7.14
N PRO A 270 -14.50 4.62 6.25
CA PRO A 270 -14.39 3.17 6.18
C PRO A 270 -12.92 2.73 6.13
N LEU A 271 -12.54 1.76 6.93
CA LEU A 271 -11.14 1.33 7.09
C LEU A 271 -10.19 2.48 7.46
N GLY A 272 -10.63 3.39 8.34
CA GLY A 272 -9.93 4.62 8.68
C GLY A 272 -8.51 4.43 9.22
N ALA A 273 -7.74 5.51 9.17
CA ALA A 273 -6.35 5.51 9.62
C ALA A 273 -6.26 5.36 11.15
N LYS A 274 -5.44 4.42 11.63
CA LYS A 274 -5.17 4.19 13.06
C LYS A 274 -3.71 4.42 13.46
N SER A 275 -2.89 4.93 12.53
CA SER A 275 -1.45 5.15 12.75
C SER A 275 -0.98 6.36 11.94
N LEU A 276 0.24 6.85 12.22
CA LEU A 276 0.85 7.94 11.46
C LEU A 276 0.99 7.59 9.97
N ASP A 277 1.43 6.38 9.66
CA ASP A 277 1.54 5.93 8.26
C ASP A 277 0.16 5.70 7.62
N GLY A 278 -0.85 5.33 8.41
CA GLY A 278 -2.24 5.27 7.96
C GLY A 278 -2.75 6.62 7.48
N VAL A 279 -2.53 7.68 8.25
CA VAL A 279 -2.85 9.08 7.88
C VAL A 279 -2.00 9.49 6.67
N LYS A 280 -0.69 9.28 6.72
CA LYS A 280 0.26 9.64 5.65
C LYS A 280 -0.14 9.05 4.29
N ARG A 281 -0.52 7.78 4.23
CA ARG A 281 -0.90 7.10 2.99
C ARG A 281 -2.22 7.59 2.40
N ARG A 282 -3.10 8.16 3.24
CA ARG A 282 -4.42 8.70 2.81
C ARG A 282 -4.36 10.17 2.44
N THR A 283 -3.62 10.98 3.21
CA THR A 283 -3.62 12.44 3.07
C THR A 283 -2.30 13.02 2.55
N ARG A 284 -1.20 12.26 2.58
CA ARG A 284 0.19 12.70 2.36
C ARG A 284 0.80 13.52 3.52
N ALA A 285 0.11 13.72 4.64
CA ALA A 285 0.74 14.34 5.81
C ALA A 285 2.01 13.57 6.21
N GLY A 286 3.15 14.25 6.23
CA GLY A 286 4.47 13.65 6.51
C GLY A 286 5.25 13.14 5.29
N MET A 287 4.74 13.26 4.06
CA MET A 287 5.43 12.84 2.82
C MET A 287 6.33 13.93 2.20
N GLY A 288 6.29 15.16 2.71
CA GLY A 288 7.08 16.25 2.16
C GLY A 288 8.54 16.20 2.60
N ARG A 289 9.33 17.23 2.20
CA ARG A 289 10.78 17.26 2.38
C ARG A 289 11.29 17.06 3.80
N CYS A 290 10.51 17.41 4.83
CA CYS A 290 10.91 17.20 6.23
C CYS A 290 10.60 15.78 6.74
N GLN A 291 9.95 14.93 5.94
CA GLN A 291 9.63 13.53 6.28
C GLN A 291 9.02 13.40 7.68
N ALA A 292 7.94 14.16 7.91
CA ALA A 292 7.17 14.22 9.16
C ALA A 292 7.86 14.89 10.36
N GLY A 293 9.07 15.44 10.20
CA GLY A 293 9.85 16.03 11.30
C GLY A 293 9.12 17.13 12.09
N PHE A 294 8.14 17.81 11.51
CA PHE A 294 7.40 18.89 12.19
C PHE A 294 5.92 18.54 12.43
N CYS A 295 5.28 17.77 11.57
CA CYS A 295 3.85 17.50 11.70
C CYS A 295 3.51 16.28 12.57
N SER A 296 4.46 15.38 12.86
CA SER A 296 4.21 14.17 13.64
C SER A 296 3.53 14.42 14.98
N PRO A 297 4.01 15.33 15.87
CA PRO A 297 3.39 15.53 17.16
C PRO A 297 1.92 15.95 17.04
N ARG A 298 1.63 16.89 16.13
CA ARG A 298 0.25 17.36 15.91
C ARG A 298 -0.63 16.27 15.30
N THR A 299 -0.10 15.45 14.39
CA THR A 299 -0.83 14.31 13.84
C THR A 299 -1.10 13.25 14.91
N MET A 300 -0.15 13.04 15.84
CA MET A 300 -0.36 12.13 16.98
C MET A 300 -1.44 12.65 17.95
N GLU A 301 -1.46 13.96 18.25
CA GLU A 301 -2.49 14.58 19.08
C GLU A 301 -3.87 14.39 18.45
N ILE A 302 -4.01 14.59 17.13
CA ILE A 302 -5.26 14.40 16.43
C ILE A 302 -5.68 12.91 16.46
N LEU A 303 -4.76 11.99 16.15
CA LEU A 303 -5.03 10.56 16.23
C LEU A 303 -5.47 10.13 17.63
N ALA A 304 -4.76 10.58 18.68
CA ALA A 304 -5.10 10.26 20.06
C ALA A 304 -6.50 10.76 20.44
N ARG A 305 -6.82 11.98 20.06
CA ARG A 305 -8.13 12.59 20.31
C ARG A 305 -9.26 11.85 19.56
N GLU A 306 -9.08 11.64 18.26
CA GLU A 306 -10.12 11.07 17.41
C GLU A 306 -10.34 9.57 17.62
N LEU A 307 -9.33 8.84 18.09
CA LEU A 307 -9.39 7.42 18.44
C LEU A 307 -9.67 7.19 19.92
N GLU A 308 -9.70 8.25 20.75
CA GLU A 308 -9.91 8.18 22.20
C GLU A 308 -8.90 7.27 22.92
N ILE A 309 -7.64 7.29 22.48
CA ILE A 309 -6.56 6.51 23.06
C ILE A 309 -5.41 7.41 23.55
N PRO A 310 -4.62 6.97 24.55
CA PRO A 310 -3.45 7.71 24.99
C PRO A 310 -2.44 7.93 23.84
N MET A 311 -1.78 9.08 23.86
CA MET A 311 -0.76 9.43 22.85
C MET A 311 0.41 8.42 22.82
N SER A 312 0.71 7.78 23.94
CA SER A 312 1.71 6.70 24.06
C SER A 312 1.33 5.42 23.32
N GLU A 313 0.06 5.23 22.98
CA GLU A 313 -0.42 4.08 22.22
C GLU A 313 -0.39 4.32 20.70
N ILE A 314 -0.20 5.56 20.27
CA ILE A 314 -0.09 5.89 18.85
C ILE A 314 1.15 5.21 18.26
N THR A 315 0.93 4.51 17.15
CA THR A 315 1.99 3.79 16.44
C THR A 315 2.39 4.53 15.16
N LYS A 316 3.60 4.27 14.69
CA LYS A 316 4.04 4.72 13.37
C LYS A 316 3.29 3.99 12.26
N SER A 317 3.21 2.66 12.31
CA SER A 317 2.67 1.81 11.24
C SER A 317 1.86 0.60 11.75
N GLY A 318 1.34 0.65 12.97
CA GLY A 318 0.65 -0.47 13.61
C GLY A 318 1.58 -1.38 14.43
N GLY A 319 1.04 -2.44 15.01
CA GLY A 319 1.78 -3.42 15.80
C GLY A 319 2.59 -2.79 16.94
N LYS A 320 3.88 -3.14 17.04
CA LYS A 320 4.79 -2.67 18.10
C LYS A 320 5.51 -1.35 17.77
N SER A 321 5.14 -0.64 16.70
CA SER A 321 5.85 0.56 16.23
C SER A 321 5.46 1.84 17.00
N ARG A 322 5.41 1.80 18.32
CA ARG A 322 5.16 2.97 19.18
C ARG A 322 6.24 4.01 19.02
N ILE A 323 5.85 5.29 19.00
CA ILE A 323 6.78 6.42 18.92
C ILE A 323 7.21 6.86 20.32
N ILE A 324 6.28 6.92 21.26
CA ILE A 324 6.54 7.26 22.65
C ILE A 324 6.77 5.98 23.42
N VAL A 325 7.96 5.84 23.99
CA VAL A 325 8.37 4.63 24.74
C VAL A 325 8.47 4.85 26.25
N GLY A 326 8.36 6.10 26.70
CA GLY A 326 8.40 6.46 28.13
C GLY A 326 8.48 7.95 28.33
N VAL A 327 8.56 8.38 29.59
CA VAL A 327 8.73 9.77 30.04
C VAL A 327 10.20 9.99 30.39
N ASN A 328 10.80 11.11 29.95
CA ASN A 328 12.21 11.39 30.19
C ASN A 328 12.53 11.78 31.62
N LYS A 329 11.54 12.23 32.41
CA LYS A 329 11.69 12.72 33.77
C LYS A 329 10.51 12.23 34.59
N GLU A 330 10.65 11.05 35.21
CA GLU A 330 9.62 10.45 36.05
C GLU A 330 9.60 11.03 37.48
N ASP A 331 10.68 11.73 37.89
CA ASP A 331 10.90 12.16 39.30
C ASP A 331 11.05 13.69 39.41
N ILE A 332 10.18 14.50 38.77
CA ILE A 332 10.10 15.93 39.05
C ILE A 332 8.72 16.30 39.58
#